data_13844a087507daa6c749c38edcfa1a43
#
_entry.id   13844a087507daa6c749c38edcfa1a43
#
_cell.length_a   1.000
_cell.length_b   1.000
_cell.length_c   1.000
_cell.angle_alpha   90.00
_cell.angle_beta   90.00
_cell.angle_gamma   90.00
#
_symmetry.space_group_name_H-M   'P 1'
#
loop_
_entity.id
_entity.type
_entity.pdbx_description
1 polymer ?
#
loop_
_entity_poly.entity_id
_entity_poly.type
_entity_poly.pdbx_seq_one_letter_code
_entity_poly.pdbx_strand_id
1 'polypeptide(L)'
;MKPIILTLFTIFFLSTSSCIENEKKETKKTTQVNLSENKEIRVQLEPKNNSGAIGKLRFNESKGIVKLEAKFMNLSPGIHAIHLHEKADCSLPDGKSAGGHWNPTFNKHGKWGDENGYHKGDIGNFEVDENGNGRVTMETKEWCINCEDQTKNIVGKAVIVHQEADDFFSQPSGAAGSRIICGGIVQ
;
A
#
# COMPACT_ATOMS: atom_id res chain seq x y z
N MET A 1 99.69 26.92 -31.13
CA MET A 1 98.43 26.58 -31.80
C MET A 1 98.11 25.14 -31.40
N LYS A 2 97.20 24.93 -30.51
CA LYS A 2 96.77 23.61 -29.99
C LYS A 2 95.52 23.18 -30.66
N PRO A 3 95.35 21.93 -31.15
CA PRO A 3 94.05 21.47 -31.66
C PRO A 3 93.12 21.02 -30.52
N ILE A 4 91.84 21.46 -30.66
CA ILE A 4 90.77 21.05 -29.77
C ILE A 4 90.21 19.72 -30.25
N ILE A 5 90.34 18.72 -29.37
CA ILE A 5 89.70 17.37 -29.58
C ILE A 5 88.28 17.45 -29.13
N LEU A 6 87.38 17.25 -30.10
CA LEU A 6 85.92 17.19 -29.88
C LEU A 6 85.55 15.73 -29.59
N THR A 7 85.24 15.42 -28.34
CA THR A 7 84.76 14.09 -27.92
C THR A 7 83.28 14.01 -28.15
N LEU A 8 82.85 13.17 -29.07
CA LEU A 8 81.46 12.84 -29.33
C LEU A 8 80.97 11.86 -28.27
N PHE A 9 80.01 12.35 -27.42
CA PHE A 9 79.35 11.51 -26.44
C PHE A 9 78.07 10.93 -27.09
N THR A 10 78.10 9.64 -27.41
CA THR A 10 76.93 8.91 -27.87
C THR A 10 76.04 8.52 -26.67
N ILE A 11 74.90 9.19 -26.58
CA ILE A 11 73.88 8.84 -25.59
C ILE A 11 73.09 7.64 -26.10
N PHE A 12 73.25 6.53 -25.43
CA PHE A 12 72.48 5.29 -25.67
C PHE A 12 71.14 5.41 -24.94
N PHE A 13 70.03 5.63 -25.72
CA PHE A 13 68.68 5.66 -25.16
C PHE A 13 68.20 4.20 -24.95
N LEU A 14 68.16 3.73 -23.73
CA LEU A 14 67.42 2.51 -23.37
C LEU A 14 65.93 2.86 -23.32
N SER A 15 65.20 2.41 -24.31
CA SER A 15 63.74 2.39 -24.31
C SER A 15 63.22 1.29 -23.39
N THR A 16 62.83 1.58 -22.18
CA THR A 16 62.07 0.67 -21.32
C THR A 16 60.63 0.69 -21.78
N SER A 17 60.22 -0.42 -22.40
CA SER A 17 58.82 -0.72 -22.76
C SER A 17 58.06 -0.99 -21.45
N SER A 18 57.30 -0.02 -20.98
CA SER A 18 56.39 -0.20 -19.84
C SER A 18 55.13 -0.87 -20.31
N CYS A 19 54.99 -2.16 -19.98
CA CYS A 19 53.70 -2.85 -20.09
C CYS A 19 52.71 -2.21 -19.14
N ILE A 20 51.73 -1.49 -19.70
CA ILE A 20 50.55 -1.03 -18.95
C ILE A 20 49.63 -2.26 -18.82
N GLU A 21 49.67 -2.88 -17.67
CA GLU A 21 48.66 -3.84 -17.23
C GLU A 21 47.36 -3.08 -16.97
N ASN A 22 46.39 -3.26 -17.87
CA ASN A 22 45.02 -2.78 -17.64
C ASN A 22 44.38 -3.68 -16.58
N GLU A 23 44.46 -3.29 -15.31
CA GLU A 23 43.62 -3.82 -14.28
C GLU A 23 42.16 -3.45 -14.62
N LYS A 24 41.41 -4.42 -15.12
CA LYS A 24 39.95 -4.36 -15.16
C LYS A 24 39.46 -4.27 -13.71
N LYS A 25 39.15 -3.07 -13.27
CA LYS A 25 38.41 -2.81 -12.05
C LYS A 25 37.01 -3.39 -12.21
N GLU A 26 36.84 -4.65 -11.80
CA GLU A 26 35.50 -5.24 -11.62
C GLU A 26 34.76 -4.40 -10.58
N THR A 27 33.86 -3.54 -11.07
CA THR A 27 32.90 -2.85 -10.23
C THR A 27 31.96 -3.92 -9.69
N LYS A 28 32.21 -4.41 -8.49
CA LYS A 28 31.23 -5.18 -7.72
C LYS A 28 29.97 -4.33 -7.60
N LYS A 29 28.98 -4.63 -8.44
CA LYS A 29 27.64 -4.12 -8.34
C LYS A 29 27.11 -4.63 -6.99
N THR A 30 27.26 -3.83 -5.94
CA THR A 30 26.63 -4.08 -4.66
C THR A 30 25.15 -4.03 -4.92
N THR A 31 24.51 -5.20 -5.03
CA THR A 31 23.07 -5.31 -4.99
C THR A 31 22.67 -4.83 -3.61
N GLN A 32 22.24 -3.59 -3.53
CA GLN A 32 21.53 -3.09 -2.34
C GLN A 32 20.28 -3.95 -2.25
N VAL A 33 20.28 -4.88 -1.31
CA VAL A 33 19.07 -5.54 -0.84
C VAL A 33 18.26 -4.42 -0.22
N ASN A 34 17.31 -3.89 -0.97
CA ASN A 34 16.27 -3.03 -0.44
C ASN A 34 15.53 -3.89 0.60
N LEU A 35 15.93 -3.74 1.85
CA LEU A 35 15.11 -4.17 2.99
C LEU A 35 13.81 -3.41 2.83
N SER A 36 12.74 -4.08 2.37
CA SER A 36 11.44 -3.46 2.22
C SER A 36 11.07 -2.90 3.59
N GLU A 37 11.04 -1.57 3.68
CA GLU A 37 10.63 -0.89 4.91
C GLU A 37 9.25 -1.40 5.28
N ASN A 38 9.11 -1.91 6.51
CA ASN A 38 7.80 -2.21 7.05
C ASN A 38 7.07 -0.89 7.26
N LYS A 39 5.97 -0.69 6.53
CA LYS A 39 5.11 0.49 6.68
C LYS A 39 3.88 0.11 7.48
N GLU A 40 3.49 0.97 8.41
CA GLU A 40 2.29 0.76 9.24
C GLU A 40 1.44 2.03 9.28
N ILE A 41 0.13 1.87 9.15
CA ILE A 41 -0.87 2.91 9.42
C ILE A 41 -1.90 2.35 10.39
N ARG A 42 -2.20 3.14 11.42
CA ARG A 42 -3.28 2.87 12.38
C ARG A 42 -4.40 3.85 12.16
N VAL A 43 -5.61 3.36 12.13
CA VAL A 43 -6.81 4.17 11.94
C VAL A 43 -7.75 3.97 13.11
N GLN A 44 -8.14 5.07 13.73
CA GLN A 44 -9.25 5.11 14.66
C GLN A 44 -10.54 5.26 13.85
N LEU A 45 -11.54 4.44 14.18
CA LEU A 45 -12.81 4.40 13.49
C LEU A 45 -13.89 5.01 14.38
N GLU A 46 -14.67 5.93 13.81
CA GLU A 46 -15.67 6.72 14.50
C GLU A 46 -17.10 6.31 14.10
N PRO A 47 -18.07 6.41 15.01
CA PRO A 47 -19.47 6.13 14.70
C PRO A 47 -20.04 7.09 13.66
N LYS A 48 -20.91 6.58 12.80
CA LYS A 48 -21.73 7.34 11.87
C LYS A 48 -23.21 6.96 12.06
N ASN A 49 -24.12 7.83 11.62
CA ASN A 49 -25.57 7.61 11.74
C ASN A 49 -26.04 7.26 13.16
N ASN A 50 -25.38 7.83 14.18
CA ASN A 50 -25.69 7.59 15.59
C ASN A 50 -25.59 6.12 16.01
N SER A 51 -24.80 5.31 15.33
CA SER A 51 -24.64 3.87 15.62
C SER A 51 -24.07 3.58 16.99
N GLY A 52 -23.25 4.48 17.53
CA GLY A 52 -22.45 4.20 18.74
C GLY A 52 -21.34 3.18 18.53
N ALA A 53 -21.22 2.60 17.34
CA ALA A 53 -20.22 1.61 17.01
C ALA A 53 -18.85 2.25 16.83
N ILE A 54 -17.82 1.60 17.34
CA ILE A 54 -16.43 2.08 17.27
C ILE A 54 -15.52 0.98 16.79
N GLY A 55 -14.32 1.35 16.37
CA GLY A 55 -13.32 0.36 15.98
C GLY A 55 -11.93 0.94 15.87
N LYS A 56 -10.99 0.06 15.66
CA LYS A 56 -9.61 0.38 15.29
C LYS A 56 -9.09 -0.62 14.30
N LEU A 57 -8.27 -0.15 13.39
CA LEU A 57 -7.62 -1.03 12.44
C LEU A 57 -6.16 -0.64 12.24
N ARG A 58 -5.43 -1.57 11.68
CA ARG A 58 -4.04 -1.43 11.31
C ARG A 58 -3.84 -2.01 9.93
N PHE A 59 -3.15 -1.24 9.07
CA PHE A 59 -2.54 -1.74 7.85
C PHE A 59 -1.04 -1.88 8.09
N ASN A 60 -0.48 -3.01 7.71
CA ASN A 60 0.96 -3.26 7.75
C ASN A 60 1.42 -3.76 6.38
N GLU A 61 2.37 -3.05 5.75
CA GLU A 61 2.97 -3.48 4.49
C GLU A 61 4.36 -4.05 4.74
N SER A 62 4.58 -5.27 4.30
CA SER A 62 5.87 -5.94 4.30
C SER A 62 6.04 -6.76 3.03
N LYS A 63 7.18 -6.63 2.36
CA LYS A 63 7.50 -7.36 1.12
C LYS A 63 6.43 -7.24 0.03
N GLY A 64 5.78 -6.07 -0.08
CA GLY A 64 4.74 -5.79 -1.07
C GLY A 64 3.39 -6.48 -0.78
N ILE A 65 3.19 -6.96 0.44
CA ILE A 65 1.91 -7.48 0.93
C ILE A 65 1.39 -6.54 2.00
N VAL A 66 0.17 -6.05 1.84
CA VAL A 66 -0.54 -5.28 2.87
C VAL A 66 -1.44 -6.22 3.65
N LYS A 67 -1.26 -6.24 4.96
CA LYS A 67 -2.13 -6.91 5.92
C LYS A 67 -3.02 -5.89 6.60
N LEU A 68 -4.33 -6.12 6.55
CA LEU A 68 -5.37 -5.44 7.33
C LEU A 68 -5.71 -6.28 8.55
N GLU A 69 -5.76 -5.65 9.71
CA GLU A 69 -6.31 -6.20 10.95
C GLU A 69 -7.23 -5.17 11.58
N ALA A 70 -8.50 -5.50 11.73
CA ALA A 70 -9.51 -4.62 12.32
C ALA A 70 -10.23 -5.28 13.48
N LYS A 71 -10.64 -4.46 14.46
CA LYS A 71 -11.49 -4.85 15.59
C LYS A 71 -12.56 -3.81 15.78
N PHE A 72 -13.79 -4.29 16.00
CA PHE A 72 -14.98 -3.47 16.17
C PHE A 72 -15.67 -3.81 17.47
N MET A 73 -16.37 -2.84 18.02
CA MET A 73 -17.19 -2.97 19.24
C MET A 73 -18.49 -2.19 19.06
N ASN A 74 -19.52 -2.58 19.80
CA ASN A 74 -20.84 -1.95 19.82
C ASN A 74 -21.57 -2.02 18.46
N LEU A 75 -21.29 -3.03 17.65
CA LEU A 75 -22.06 -3.35 16.46
C LEU A 75 -23.30 -4.20 16.82
N SER A 76 -24.33 -4.18 15.99
CA SER A 76 -25.40 -5.18 16.09
C SER A 76 -24.85 -6.56 15.77
N PRO A 77 -25.29 -7.63 16.45
CA PRO A 77 -24.94 -8.99 16.07
C PRO A 77 -25.39 -9.32 14.64
N GLY A 78 -24.60 -10.10 13.92
CA GLY A 78 -24.90 -10.52 12.56
C GLY A 78 -23.78 -10.21 11.58
N ILE A 79 -24.13 -10.18 10.30
CA ILE A 79 -23.15 -9.93 9.22
C ILE A 79 -23.16 -8.47 8.82
N HIS A 80 -21.98 -7.88 8.75
CA HIS A 80 -21.76 -6.51 8.31
C HIS A 80 -20.76 -6.48 7.16
N ALA A 81 -20.93 -5.50 6.25
CA ALA A 81 -19.96 -5.26 5.19
C ALA A 81 -18.90 -4.24 5.61
N ILE A 82 -17.70 -4.39 5.07
CA ILE A 82 -16.59 -3.45 5.21
C ILE A 82 -15.97 -3.17 3.85
N HIS A 83 -15.75 -1.88 3.54
CA HIS A 83 -15.18 -1.45 2.26
C HIS A 83 -14.17 -0.30 2.44
N LEU A 84 -13.24 -0.16 1.46
CA LEU A 84 -12.52 1.09 1.27
C LEU A 84 -13.33 2.02 0.38
N HIS A 85 -13.46 3.29 0.80
CA HIS A 85 -14.11 4.36 0.08
C HIS A 85 -13.09 5.36 -0.48
N GLU A 86 -13.50 6.17 -1.46
CA GLU A 86 -12.63 6.99 -2.31
C GLU A 86 -11.81 8.04 -1.54
N LYS A 87 -12.33 8.59 -0.44
CA LYS A 87 -11.76 9.77 0.24
C LYS A 87 -11.63 9.54 1.74
N ALA A 88 -10.49 9.92 2.32
CA ALA A 88 -10.24 9.91 3.77
C ALA A 88 -11.05 10.99 4.51
N ASP A 89 -12.28 11.24 4.07
CA ASP A 89 -13.16 12.25 4.61
C ASP A 89 -14.35 11.61 5.34
N CYS A 90 -14.35 11.73 6.66
CA CYS A 90 -15.42 11.25 7.54
C CYS A 90 -16.19 12.40 8.20
N SER A 91 -16.16 13.60 7.63
CA SER A 91 -16.74 14.82 8.26
C SER A 91 -18.25 14.80 8.37
N LEU A 92 -18.94 14.22 7.38
CA LEU A 92 -20.41 14.15 7.42
C LEU A 92 -20.92 13.09 8.42
N PRO A 93 -22.02 13.38 9.13
CA PRO A 93 -22.59 12.44 10.12
C PRO A 93 -23.04 11.10 9.54
N ASP A 94 -23.38 11.06 8.25
CA ASP A 94 -23.82 9.85 7.54
C ASP A 94 -22.67 9.14 6.79
N GLY A 95 -21.44 9.64 6.91
CA GLY A 95 -20.24 9.10 6.27
C GLY A 95 -20.19 9.25 4.75
N LYS A 96 -21.13 9.99 4.13
CA LYS A 96 -21.17 10.15 2.66
C LYS A 96 -20.03 10.99 2.10
N SER A 97 -19.37 11.81 2.93
CA SER A 97 -18.17 12.55 2.52
C SER A 97 -17.03 11.66 2.02
N ALA A 98 -16.99 10.39 2.45
CA ALA A 98 -16.01 9.41 1.98
C ALA A 98 -16.17 9.00 0.50
N GLY A 99 -17.27 9.40 -0.16
CA GLY A 99 -17.53 9.02 -1.56
C GLY A 99 -18.09 7.61 -1.73
N GLY A 100 -17.95 7.05 -2.94
CA GLY A 100 -18.29 5.66 -3.27
C GLY A 100 -17.23 4.66 -2.84
N HIS A 101 -17.38 3.38 -3.19
CA HIS A 101 -16.32 2.38 -3.05
C HIS A 101 -15.09 2.79 -3.87
N TRP A 102 -13.91 2.58 -3.33
CA TRP A 102 -12.68 2.85 -4.05
C TRP A 102 -12.52 1.89 -5.23
N ASN A 103 -12.71 2.43 -6.43
CA ASN A 103 -12.72 1.69 -7.69
C ASN A 103 -11.81 2.33 -8.75
N PRO A 104 -10.48 2.25 -8.60
CA PRO A 104 -9.55 2.87 -9.55
C PRO A 104 -9.47 2.15 -10.89
N THR A 105 -10.04 0.95 -10.99
CA THR A 105 -10.01 0.09 -12.19
C THR A 105 -11.33 0.09 -12.96
N PHE A 106 -12.34 0.83 -12.48
CA PHE A 106 -13.65 0.96 -13.11
C PHE A 106 -14.37 -0.37 -13.36
N ASN A 107 -14.15 -1.35 -12.49
CA ASN A 107 -14.83 -2.63 -12.51
C ASN A 107 -16.25 -2.52 -11.94
N LYS A 108 -17.04 -3.56 -12.12
CA LYS A 108 -18.31 -3.74 -11.40
C LYS A 108 -18.01 -4.07 -9.93
N HIS A 109 -18.94 -3.69 -9.05
CA HIS A 109 -18.93 -4.19 -7.68
C HIS A 109 -19.06 -5.71 -7.64
N GLY A 110 -18.37 -6.38 -6.72
CA GLY A 110 -18.42 -7.83 -6.59
C GLY A 110 -17.63 -8.35 -5.39
N LYS A 111 -17.62 -9.65 -5.24
CA LYS A 111 -16.83 -10.32 -4.20
C LYS A 111 -15.34 -10.19 -4.52
N TRP A 112 -14.52 -9.89 -3.53
CA TRP A 112 -13.05 -9.84 -3.69
C TRP A 112 -12.50 -11.09 -4.37
N GLY A 113 -11.77 -10.88 -5.47
CA GLY A 113 -11.16 -11.96 -6.26
C GLY A 113 -12.10 -12.61 -7.29
N ASP A 114 -13.32 -12.09 -7.48
CA ASP A 114 -14.24 -12.59 -8.52
C ASP A 114 -13.70 -12.25 -9.91
N GLU A 115 -13.69 -13.24 -10.80
CA GLU A 115 -13.25 -13.10 -12.19
C GLU A 115 -14.14 -12.15 -13.02
N ASN A 116 -15.40 -11.96 -12.62
CA ASN A 116 -16.32 -11.03 -13.25
C ASN A 116 -16.09 -9.57 -12.85
N GLY A 117 -15.20 -9.31 -11.91
CA GLY A 117 -14.78 -7.99 -11.44
C GLY A 117 -15.20 -7.71 -10.01
N TYR A 118 -14.45 -6.80 -9.38
CA TYR A 118 -14.69 -6.24 -8.05
C TYR A 118 -13.94 -4.92 -7.93
N HIS A 119 -14.34 -4.06 -6.99
CA HIS A 119 -13.61 -2.83 -6.69
C HIS A 119 -12.38 -3.14 -5.82
N LYS A 120 -11.35 -2.35 -5.93
CA LYS A 120 -10.19 -2.45 -5.02
C LYS A 120 -10.54 -2.19 -3.55
N GLY A 121 -11.71 -1.64 -3.31
CA GLY A 121 -12.28 -1.39 -1.99
C GLY A 121 -13.23 -2.46 -1.47
N ASP A 122 -13.61 -3.47 -2.26
CA ASP A 122 -14.61 -4.47 -1.88
C ASP A 122 -14.02 -5.54 -0.95
N ILE A 123 -13.74 -5.20 0.33
CA ILE A 123 -13.16 -6.13 1.31
C ILE A 123 -14.11 -7.30 1.57
N GLY A 124 -15.41 -6.99 1.74
CA GLY A 124 -16.48 -7.98 1.88
C GLY A 124 -17.15 -7.98 3.25
N ASN A 125 -17.61 -9.16 3.68
CA ASN A 125 -18.41 -9.34 4.89
C ASN A 125 -17.60 -9.89 6.06
N PHE A 126 -18.03 -9.54 7.29
CA PHE A 126 -17.52 -10.14 8.52
C PHE A 126 -18.67 -10.35 9.51
N GLU A 127 -18.46 -11.28 10.43
CA GLU A 127 -19.42 -11.62 11.47
C GLU A 127 -19.17 -10.82 12.76
N VAL A 128 -20.25 -10.41 13.40
CA VAL A 128 -20.28 -9.75 14.70
C VAL A 128 -21.00 -10.67 15.71
N ASP A 129 -20.37 -10.92 16.83
CA ASP A 129 -20.87 -11.79 17.90
C ASP A 129 -22.05 -11.14 18.68
N GLU A 130 -22.70 -11.92 19.55
CA GLU A 130 -23.81 -11.46 20.38
C GLU A 130 -23.44 -10.32 21.36
N ASN A 131 -22.14 -10.12 21.62
CA ASN A 131 -21.62 -9.03 22.45
C ASN A 131 -21.27 -7.77 21.65
N GLY A 132 -21.53 -7.76 20.33
CA GLY A 132 -21.27 -6.63 19.45
C GLY A 132 -19.79 -6.52 19.03
N ASN A 133 -19.00 -7.57 19.13
CA ASN A 133 -17.60 -7.58 18.72
C ASN A 133 -17.43 -8.24 17.35
N GLY A 134 -16.70 -7.56 16.47
CA GLY A 134 -16.32 -8.08 15.16
C GLY A 134 -14.82 -8.00 14.89
N ARG A 135 -14.32 -8.83 13.99
CA ARG A 135 -12.93 -8.83 13.56
C ARG A 135 -12.81 -9.08 12.07
N VAL A 136 -11.86 -8.38 11.44
CA VAL A 136 -11.48 -8.61 10.03
C VAL A 136 -9.98 -8.77 9.96
N THR A 137 -9.53 -9.75 9.17
CA THR A 137 -8.13 -9.90 8.77
C THR A 137 -8.09 -10.23 7.30
N MET A 138 -7.26 -9.49 6.54
CA MET A 138 -7.08 -9.68 5.11
C MET A 138 -5.63 -9.41 4.73
N GLU A 139 -5.12 -10.13 3.74
CA GLU A 139 -3.80 -9.87 3.15
C GLU A 139 -3.93 -9.76 1.64
N THR A 140 -3.22 -8.78 1.04
CA THR A 140 -3.27 -8.60 -0.42
C THR A 140 -2.01 -7.95 -0.96
N LYS A 141 -1.68 -8.24 -2.22
CA LYS A 141 -0.67 -7.55 -3.04
C LYS A 141 -1.28 -6.44 -3.91
N GLU A 142 -2.60 -6.29 -3.85
CA GLU A 142 -3.31 -5.30 -4.66
C GLU A 142 -3.37 -3.92 -4.01
N TRP A 143 -2.89 -3.80 -2.78
CA TRP A 143 -2.75 -2.55 -2.04
C TRP A 143 -1.29 -2.24 -1.75
N CYS A 144 -1.01 -0.98 -1.49
CA CYS A 144 0.25 -0.49 -0.95
C CYS A 144 0.03 0.73 -0.06
N ILE A 145 0.99 1.02 0.80
CA ILE A 145 1.01 2.18 1.68
C ILE A 145 1.97 3.23 1.10
N ASN A 146 1.43 4.39 0.70
CA ASN A 146 2.22 5.51 0.20
C ASN A 146 3.20 5.10 -0.92
N CYS A 147 2.67 4.50 -1.96
CA CYS A 147 3.40 4.16 -3.18
C CYS A 147 2.98 5.05 -4.35
N GLU A 148 3.75 5.03 -5.43
CA GLU A 148 3.48 5.82 -6.64
C GLU A 148 2.25 5.33 -7.41
N ASP A 149 1.95 4.03 -7.36
CA ASP A 149 0.80 3.43 -8.04
C ASP A 149 -0.52 3.80 -7.33
N GLN A 150 -1.20 4.82 -7.86
CA GLN A 150 -2.45 5.32 -7.29
C GLN A 150 -3.61 4.32 -7.39
N THR A 151 -3.48 3.29 -8.22
CA THR A 151 -4.48 2.21 -8.30
C THR A 151 -4.34 1.18 -7.17
N LYS A 152 -3.27 1.30 -6.37
CA LYS A 152 -2.98 0.44 -5.21
C LYS A 152 -2.85 1.21 -3.90
N ASN A 153 -2.59 2.53 -3.96
CA ASN A 153 -2.31 3.33 -2.78
C ASN A 153 -3.56 3.55 -1.94
N ILE A 154 -3.57 2.98 -0.73
CA ILE A 154 -4.69 3.12 0.20
C ILE A 154 -4.67 4.41 1.03
N VAL A 155 -3.56 5.16 1.02
CA VAL A 155 -3.48 6.46 1.72
C VAL A 155 -4.44 7.45 1.04
N GLY A 156 -5.19 8.20 1.82
CA GLY A 156 -6.22 9.11 1.33
C GLY A 156 -7.58 8.45 1.09
N LYS A 157 -7.74 7.16 1.40
CA LYS A 157 -9.01 6.42 1.36
C LYS A 157 -9.65 6.37 2.74
N ALA A 158 -10.92 5.98 2.84
CA ALA A 158 -11.57 5.73 4.12
C ALA A 158 -12.00 4.27 4.23
N VAL A 159 -11.99 3.76 5.46
CA VAL A 159 -12.67 2.51 5.79
C VAL A 159 -14.09 2.84 6.23
N ILE A 160 -15.06 2.18 5.63
CA ILE A 160 -16.48 2.25 6.00
C ILE A 160 -16.93 0.85 6.42
N VAL A 161 -17.65 0.78 7.55
CA VAL A 161 -18.46 -0.38 7.92
C VAL A 161 -19.91 -0.05 7.69
N HIS A 162 -20.64 -0.99 7.12
CA HIS A 162 -22.06 -0.87 6.78
C HIS A 162 -22.95 -1.65 7.75
N GLN A 163 -24.19 -1.28 7.79
CA GLN A 163 -25.19 -1.87 8.69
C GLN A 163 -25.57 -3.28 8.32
N GLU A 164 -25.62 -3.59 7.02
CA GLU A 164 -26.05 -4.87 6.47
C GLU A 164 -24.88 -5.59 5.80
N ALA A 165 -25.11 -6.84 5.40
CA ALA A 165 -24.21 -7.59 4.57
C ALA A 165 -24.16 -7.03 3.16
N ASP A 166 -22.99 -7.16 2.52
CA ASP A 166 -22.82 -7.02 1.08
C ASP A 166 -23.38 -8.27 0.38
N ASP A 167 -24.28 -8.08 -0.58
CA ASP A 167 -24.85 -9.16 -1.40
C ASP A 167 -23.95 -9.58 -2.56
N PHE A 168 -22.86 -8.84 -2.84
CA PHE A 168 -21.88 -9.00 -3.90
C PHE A 168 -22.41 -8.86 -5.33
N PHE A 169 -23.66 -8.45 -5.53
CA PHE A 169 -24.33 -8.36 -6.84
C PHE A 169 -24.88 -6.99 -7.14
N SER A 170 -25.55 -6.36 -6.17
CA SER A 170 -26.23 -5.09 -6.34
C SER A 170 -25.24 -3.96 -6.62
N GLN A 171 -25.44 -3.28 -7.75
CA GLN A 171 -24.57 -2.17 -8.13
C GLN A 171 -25.08 -0.85 -7.54
N PRO A 172 -24.18 0.06 -7.16
CA PRO A 172 -22.72 -0.05 -7.21
C PRO A 172 -22.05 -0.55 -5.91
N SER A 173 -22.79 -1.03 -4.90
CA SER A 173 -22.26 -1.18 -3.55
C SER A 173 -22.87 -2.34 -2.72
N GLY A 174 -23.42 -3.38 -3.38
CA GLY A 174 -23.82 -4.61 -2.72
C GLY A 174 -25.00 -4.49 -1.75
N ALA A 175 -25.85 -3.44 -1.89
CA ALA A 175 -27.00 -3.19 -1.01
C ALA A 175 -26.70 -3.20 0.50
N ALA A 176 -25.47 -2.92 0.91
CA ALA A 176 -24.96 -3.06 2.29
C ALA A 176 -25.57 -2.06 3.31
N GLY A 177 -26.47 -1.19 2.90
CA GLY A 177 -27.23 -0.32 3.79
C GLY A 177 -26.45 0.89 4.29
N SER A 178 -26.84 1.39 5.46
CA SER A 178 -26.28 2.60 6.07
C SER A 178 -24.81 2.44 6.46
N ARG A 179 -24.04 3.53 6.37
CA ARG A 179 -22.67 3.58 6.87
C ARG A 179 -22.67 3.84 8.37
N ILE A 180 -22.20 2.91 9.15
CA ILE A 180 -22.27 2.98 10.62
C ILE A 180 -20.94 3.27 11.29
N ILE A 181 -19.83 3.11 10.58
CA ILE A 181 -18.48 3.48 11.02
C ILE A 181 -17.72 4.11 9.86
N CYS A 182 -16.86 5.09 10.14
CA CYS A 182 -15.93 5.70 9.18
C CYS A 182 -14.57 5.95 9.82
N GLY A 183 -13.49 5.77 9.07
CA GLY A 183 -12.14 6.17 9.46
C GLY A 183 -11.26 6.45 8.26
N GLY A 184 -10.65 7.63 8.22
CA GLY A 184 -9.73 8.03 7.15
C GLY A 184 -8.35 7.40 7.31
N ILE A 185 -7.80 6.88 6.21
CA ILE A 185 -6.44 6.34 6.14
C ILE A 185 -5.51 7.50 5.81
N VAL A 186 -4.91 8.08 6.85
CA VAL A 186 -3.98 9.21 6.74
C VAL A 186 -2.66 8.87 7.42
N GLN A 187 -1.56 9.53 6.97
CA GLN A 187 -0.22 9.45 7.58
C GLN A 187 0.00 10.63 8.50
#